data_0f83ec446effd36676a888810cb54366
#
_entry.id   0f83ec446effd36676a888810cb54366
#
_cell.length_a   1.000
_cell.length_b   1.000
_cell.length_c   1.000
_cell.angle_alpha   90.00
_cell.angle_beta   90.00
_cell.angle_gamma   90.00
#
_symmetry.space_group_name_H-M   'P 1'
#
loop_
_entity.id
_entity.type
_entity.pdbx_description
1 polymer ?
#
loop_
_entity_poly.entity_id
_entity_poly.type
_entity_poly.pdbx_seq_one_letter_code
_entity_poly.pdbx_strand_id
1 'polypeptide(L)'
;NTTSVIGNGVALNIPILMKEIKSITDRNVPMPKILVSDRAQMVMPYHILFDQYEEERLGGKSFGSTKSGIAPFYSDKYAKIGFQVSELFDDELLEEKVQRVSEMKNVILEHLYHKPLIDPAELLNTLHEYRDMIAPFVCDVSAFLDKALKEGKTILLEGQLGTMKDPDHGIYPMVTSSSVSYTHLRAHETVL
;
A
#
# COMPACT_ATOMS: atom_id res chain seq x y z
N ASN A 1 26.60 -0.14 -1.16
CA ASN A 1 26.04 0.68 -0.05
C ASN A 1 24.82 1.49 -0.55
N THR A 2 23.75 0.80 -0.96
CA THR A 2 22.50 1.43 -1.37
C THR A 2 21.50 1.35 -0.22
N THR A 3 20.69 2.40 -0.04
CA THR A 3 19.53 2.37 0.86
C THR A 3 18.28 2.27 0.00
N SER A 4 17.46 1.27 0.24
CA SER A 4 16.15 1.12 -0.39
C SER A 4 15.11 1.93 0.40
N VAL A 5 14.33 2.74 -0.29
CA VAL A 5 13.34 3.62 0.35
C VAL A 5 11.95 3.28 -0.19
N ILE A 6 11.07 2.89 0.70
CA ILE A 6 9.63 2.73 0.42
C ILE A 6 8.95 4.06 0.74
N GLY A 7 8.68 4.81 -0.33
CA GLY A 7 8.16 6.17 -0.23
C GLY A 7 6.63 6.25 -0.04
N ASN A 8 6.14 7.47 0.09
CA ASN A 8 4.73 7.76 0.37
C ASN A 8 3.74 7.25 -0.69
N GLY A 9 4.21 7.08 -1.94
CA GLY A 9 3.39 6.62 -3.06
C GLY A 9 3.19 5.11 -3.14
N VAL A 10 3.94 4.33 -2.35
CA VAL A 10 3.91 2.87 -2.41
C VAL A 10 2.67 2.32 -1.72
N ALA A 11 2.04 1.32 -2.34
CA ALA A 11 1.02 0.49 -1.70
C ALA A 11 1.75 -0.60 -0.89
N LEU A 12 1.88 -0.39 0.41
CA LEU A 12 2.71 -1.22 1.28
C LEU A 12 1.94 -2.43 1.80
N ASN A 13 2.33 -3.63 1.39
CA ASN A 13 1.90 -4.88 2.02
C ASN A 13 2.99 -5.36 2.99
N ILE A 14 2.79 -5.15 4.29
CA ILE A 14 3.79 -5.44 5.33
C ILE A 14 4.16 -6.93 5.37
N PRO A 15 3.22 -7.89 5.41
CA PRO A 15 3.55 -9.31 5.36
C PRO A 15 4.39 -9.72 4.13
N ILE A 16 4.06 -9.17 2.95
CA ILE A 16 4.83 -9.46 1.73
C ILE A 16 6.24 -8.89 1.83
N LEU A 17 6.39 -7.65 2.30
CA LEU A 17 7.71 -7.05 2.51
C LEU A 17 8.57 -7.90 3.46
N MET A 18 8.01 -8.35 4.58
CA MET A 18 8.74 -9.21 5.52
C MET A 18 9.14 -10.55 4.88
N LYS A 19 8.24 -11.14 4.09
CA LYS A 19 8.53 -12.38 3.36
C LYS A 19 9.64 -12.19 2.32
N GLU A 20 9.66 -11.07 1.61
CA GLU A 20 10.71 -10.74 0.65
C GLU A 20 12.06 -10.53 1.33
N ILE A 21 12.10 -9.76 2.43
CA ILE A 21 13.30 -9.57 3.23
C ILE A 21 13.84 -10.92 3.70
N LYS A 22 12.97 -11.77 4.25
CA LYS A 22 13.36 -13.11 4.69
C LYS A 22 13.90 -13.95 3.53
N SER A 23 13.26 -13.94 2.37
CA SER A 23 13.71 -14.67 1.18
C SER A 23 15.14 -14.26 0.73
N ILE A 24 15.50 -12.99 0.91
CA ILE A 24 16.83 -12.48 0.58
C ILE A 24 17.85 -12.95 1.63
N THR A 25 17.53 -12.81 2.91
CA THR A 25 18.44 -13.16 4.00
C THR A 25 18.66 -14.68 4.11
N ASP A 26 17.64 -15.49 3.83
CA ASP A 26 17.74 -16.96 3.78
C ASP A 26 18.73 -17.45 2.70
N ARG A 27 19.06 -16.61 1.71
CA ARG A 27 20.09 -16.86 0.69
C ARG A 27 21.48 -16.40 1.11
N ASN A 28 21.70 -16.11 2.39
CA ASN A 28 22.95 -15.56 2.93
C ASN A 28 23.34 -14.18 2.35
N VAL A 29 22.37 -13.43 1.84
CA VAL A 29 22.58 -12.02 1.48
C VAL A 29 22.44 -11.19 2.75
N PRO A 30 23.37 -10.26 3.03
CA PRO A 30 23.26 -9.38 4.19
C PRO A 30 21.94 -8.61 4.20
N MET A 31 21.38 -8.37 5.39
CA MET A 31 20.18 -7.59 5.57
C MET A 31 20.29 -6.26 4.82
N PRO A 32 19.40 -5.97 3.85
CA PRO A 32 19.44 -4.71 3.12
C PRO A 32 19.05 -3.54 4.04
N LYS A 33 19.65 -2.38 3.78
CA LYS A 33 19.22 -1.16 4.47
C LYS A 33 17.93 -0.68 3.84
N ILE A 34 16.81 -0.83 4.55
CA ILE A 34 15.47 -0.45 4.11
C ILE A 34 14.96 0.65 5.02
N LEU A 35 14.32 1.66 4.44
CA LEU A 35 13.58 2.70 5.12
C LEU A 35 12.15 2.73 4.59
N VAL A 36 11.20 2.86 5.48
CA VAL A 36 9.76 2.90 5.15
C VAL A 36 9.20 4.24 5.62
N SER A 37 8.51 4.94 4.72
CA SER A 37 7.87 6.18 5.08
C SER A 37 6.75 5.96 6.10
N ASP A 38 6.74 6.76 7.13
CA ASP A 38 5.64 6.92 8.07
C ASP A 38 4.31 7.29 7.38
N ARG A 39 4.39 7.94 6.21
CA ARG A 39 3.25 8.36 5.38
C ARG A 39 2.85 7.36 4.30
N ALA A 40 3.59 6.27 4.12
CA ALA A 40 3.16 5.19 3.23
C ALA A 40 1.84 4.61 3.72
N GLN A 41 0.97 4.24 2.78
CA GLN A 41 -0.31 3.60 3.14
C GLN A 41 -0.23 2.10 2.97
N MET A 42 -0.95 1.39 3.86
CA MET A 42 -0.90 -0.06 3.95
C MET A 42 -2.00 -0.71 3.14
N VAL A 43 -1.65 -1.80 2.46
CA VAL A 43 -2.63 -2.74 1.92
C VAL A 43 -3.17 -3.56 3.09
N MET A 44 -4.45 -3.34 3.41
CA MET A 44 -5.12 -4.01 4.52
C MET A 44 -5.55 -5.44 4.14
N PRO A 45 -5.69 -6.35 5.10
CA PRO A 45 -6.14 -7.72 4.82
C PRO A 45 -7.43 -7.77 4.02
N TYR A 46 -8.39 -6.92 4.34
CA TYR A 46 -9.67 -6.86 3.64
C TYR A 46 -9.55 -6.34 2.20
N HIS A 47 -8.52 -5.57 1.83
CA HIS A 47 -8.31 -5.18 0.43
C HIS A 47 -8.12 -6.39 -0.47
N ILE A 48 -7.36 -7.38 0.01
CA ILE A 48 -7.11 -8.63 -0.72
C ILE A 48 -8.42 -9.40 -0.89
N LEU A 49 -9.23 -9.49 0.16
CA LEU A 49 -10.53 -10.16 0.12
C LEU A 49 -11.50 -9.45 -0.83
N PHE A 50 -11.56 -8.13 -0.79
CA PHE A 50 -12.43 -7.34 -1.67
C PHE A 50 -12.06 -7.51 -3.14
N ASP A 51 -10.77 -7.53 -3.46
CA ASP A 51 -10.27 -7.77 -4.81
C ASP A 51 -10.66 -9.17 -5.31
N GLN A 52 -10.57 -10.19 -4.46
CA GLN A 52 -10.99 -11.55 -4.76
C GLN A 52 -12.51 -11.64 -4.95
N TYR A 53 -13.29 -11.06 -4.05
CA TYR A 53 -14.76 -11.12 -4.08
C TYR A 53 -15.33 -10.36 -5.28
N GLU A 54 -14.71 -9.27 -5.69
CA GLU A 54 -15.11 -8.55 -6.89
C GLU A 54 -14.87 -9.37 -8.16
N GLU A 55 -13.71 -10.03 -8.27
CA GLU A 55 -13.41 -10.93 -9.37
C GLU A 55 -14.40 -12.13 -9.40
N GLU A 56 -14.74 -12.68 -8.23
CA GLU A 56 -15.76 -13.72 -8.12
C GLU A 56 -17.15 -13.24 -8.59
N ARG A 57 -17.55 -12.04 -8.15
CA ARG A 57 -18.85 -11.43 -8.49
C ARG A 57 -18.96 -11.15 -9.99
N LEU A 58 -17.89 -10.70 -10.62
CA LEU A 58 -17.84 -10.40 -12.06
C LEU A 58 -17.82 -11.69 -12.91
N GLY A 59 -17.34 -12.80 -12.39
CA GLY A 59 -17.30 -14.10 -13.08
C GLY A 59 -16.63 -14.01 -14.44
N GLY A 60 -17.35 -14.37 -15.51
CA GLY A 60 -16.84 -14.33 -16.88
C GLY A 60 -16.52 -12.94 -17.43
N LYS A 61 -16.83 -11.87 -16.69
CA LYS A 61 -16.50 -10.47 -17.01
C LYS A 61 -15.39 -9.91 -16.11
N SER A 62 -14.65 -10.78 -15.42
CA SER A 62 -13.55 -10.38 -14.55
C SER A 62 -12.46 -9.66 -15.32
N PHE A 63 -11.79 -8.71 -14.66
CA PHE A 63 -10.70 -7.91 -15.27
C PHE A 63 -9.34 -8.62 -15.24
N GLY A 64 -9.26 -9.80 -14.61
CA GLY A 64 -7.99 -10.52 -14.43
C GLY A 64 -7.09 -9.85 -13.40
N SER A 65 -7.65 -9.43 -12.27
CA SER A 65 -6.89 -8.88 -11.15
C SER A 65 -5.84 -9.86 -10.64
N THR A 66 -4.73 -9.33 -10.15
CA THR A 66 -3.70 -10.11 -9.45
C THR A 66 -4.17 -10.60 -8.07
N LYS A 67 -5.35 -10.18 -7.63
CA LYS A 67 -5.94 -10.46 -6.31
C LYS A 67 -5.03 -10.04 -5.15
N SER A 68 -4.25 -9.00 -5.37
CA SER A 68 -3.34 -8.41 -4.37
C SER A 68 -3.91 -7.21 -3.63
N GLY A 69 -5.16 -6.85 -3.89
CA GLY A 69 -5.89 -5.80 -3.18
C GLY A 69 -5.57 -4.39 -3.63
N ILE A 70 -4.93 -4.20 -4.79
CA ILE A 70 -4.45 -2.89 -5.23
C ILE A 70 -5.61 -1.94 -5.59
N ALA A 71 -6.63 -2.40 -6.31
CA ALA A 71 -7.76 -1.57 -6.68
C ALA A 71 -8.56 -1.12 -5.43
N PRO A 72 -8.96 -2.00 -4.49
CA PRO A 72 -9.59 -1.58 -3.24
C PRO A 72 -8.69 -0.67 -2.38
N PHE A 73 -7.38 -0.91 -2.36
CA PHE A 73 -6.43 -0.06 -1.65
C PHE A 73 -6.44 1.38 -2.18
N TYR A 74 -6.32 1.58 -3.49
CA TYR A 74 -6.36 2.92 -4.07
C TYR A 74 -7.73 3.57 -3.93
N SER A 75 -8.82 2.80 -3.99
CA SER A 75 -10.17 3.28 -3.68
C SER A 75 -10.21 3.90 -2.28
N ASP A 76 -9.72 3.19 -1.27
CA ASP A 76 -9.70 3.67 0.10
C ASP A 76 -8.75 4.86 0.30
N LYS A 77 -7.60 4.85 -0.35
CA LYS A 77 -6.64 5.96 -0.31
C LYS A 77 -7.29 7.26 -0.78
N TYR A 78 -7.95 7.25 -1.93
CA TYR A 78 -8.58 8.45 -2.49
C TYR A 78 -9.90 8.81 -1.81
N ALA A 79 -10.60 7.84 -1.23
CA ALA A 79 -11.73 8.07 -0.32
C ALA A 79 -11.29 8.60 1.06
N LYS A 80 -9.97 8.66 1.34
CA LYS A 80 -9.38 9.16 2.59
C LYS A 80 -9.74 8.32 3.83
N ILE A 81 -9.92 7.03 3.62
CA ILE A 81 -10.16 6.03 4.69
C ILE A 81 -9.04 4.99 4.78
N GLY A 82 -8.02 5.07 3.93
CA GLY A 82 -6.84 4.22 3.97
C GLY A 82 -5.99 4.49 5.22
N PHE A 83 -5.17 3.52 5.61
CA PHE A 83 -4.33 3.56 6.82
C PHE A 83 -2.89 3.90 6.46
N GLN A 84 -2.33 4.93 7.09
CA GLN A 84 -0.90 5.25 7.01
C GLN A 84 -0.10 4.45 8.04
N VAL A 85 1.18 4.22 7.75
CA VAL A 85 2.09 3.52 8.68
C VAL A 85 2.20 4.24 10.03
N SER A 86 2.21 5.57 10.04
CA SER A 86 2.24 6.37 11.28
C SER A 86 1.08 6.08 12.22
N GLU A 87 -0.10 5.76 11.68
CA GLU A 87 -1.30 5.49 12.49
C GLU A 87 -1.19 4.17 13.30
N LEU A 88 -0.27 3.27 12.94
CA LEU A 88 0.01 2.06 13.74
C LEU A 88 0.60 2.39 15.13
N PHE A 89 1.13 3.58 15.32
CA PHE A 89 1.83 4.00 16.54
C PHE A 89 0.97 4.92 17.43
N ASP A 90 -0.31 5.06 17.10
CA ASP A 90 -1.31 5.81 17.89
C ASP A 90 -2.50 4.85 18.14
N ASP A 91 -2.50 4.21 19.31
CA ASP A 91 -3.46 3.16 19.62
C ASP A 91 -4.90 3.68 19.65
N GLU A 92 -5.13 4.91 20.16
CA GLU A 92 -6.48 5.50 20.25
C GLU A 92 -7.03 5.80 18.85
N LEU A 93 -6.24 6.47 18.02
CA LEU A 93 -6.60 6.77 16.64
C LEU A 93 -6.80 5.49 15.81
N LEU A 94 -5.94 4.50 16.02
CA LEU A 94 -6.00 3.23 15.29
C LEU A 94 -7.28 2.46 15.61
N GLU A 95 -7.64 2.33 16.90
CA GLU A 95 -8.85 1.64 17.33
C GLU A 95 -10.12 2.31 16.79
N GLU A 96 -10.25 3.65 16.95
CA GLU A 96 -11.38 4.41 16.40
C GLU A 96 -11.52 4.19 14.89
N LYS A 97 -10.41 4.27 14.17
CA LYS A 97 -10.42 4.15 12.71
C LYS A 97 -10.74 2.73 12.25
N VAL A 98 -10.20 1.71 12.93
CA VAL A 98 -10.51 0.30 12.66
C VAL A 98 -12.00 0.04 12.83
N GLN A 99 -12.60 0.52 13.93
CA GLN A 99 -14.04 0.38 14.17
C GLN A 99 -14.84 1.00 13.03
N ARG A 100 -14.60 2.27 12.72
CA ARG A 100 -15.34 3.03 11.69
C ARG A 100 -15.20 2.41 10.29
N VAL A 101 -13.98 2.00 9.92
CA VAL A 101 -13.75 1.42 8.59
C VAL A 101 -14.34 0.02 8.48
N SER A 102 -14.26 -0.79 9.53
CA SER A 102 -14.87 -2.12 9.57
C SER A 102 -16.38 -2.05 9.40
N GLU A 103 -17.05 -1.11 10.06
CA GLU A 103 -18.49 -0.89 9.89
C GLU A 103 -18.86 -0.63 8.42
N MET A 104 -18.14 0.28 7.76
CA MET A 104 -18.37 0.59 6.34
C MET A 104 -18.13 -0.62 5.43
N LYS A 105 -17.04 -1.37 5.67
CA LYS A 105 -16.68 -2.54 4.87
C LYS A 105 -17.66 -3.68 5.08
N ASN A 106 -18.15 -3.86 6.30
CA ASN A 106 -19.10 -4.90 6.64
C ASN A 106 -20.45 -4.73 5.92
N VAL A 107 -20.89 -3.50 5.68
CA VAL A 107 -22.08 -3.25 4.84
C VAL A 107 -21.88 -3.84 3.43
N ILE A 108 -20.71 -3.66 2.84
CA ILE A 108 -20.42 -4.18 1.50
C ILE A 108 -20.28 -5.72 1.54
N LEU A 109 -19.61 -6.26 2.56
CA LEU A 109 -19.47 -7.71 2.73
C LEU A 109 -20.82 -8.39 2.89
N GLU A 110 -21.71 -7.83 3.70
CA GLU A 110 -23.02 -8.42 3.98
C GLU A 110 -23.96 -8.32 2.78
N HIS A 111 -24.09 -7.11 2.20
CA HIS A 111 -25.16 -6.84 1.25
C HIS A 111 -24.76 -7.00 -0.23
N LEU A 112 -23.46 -6.87 -0.56
CA LEU A 112 -23.00 -7.00 -1.94
C LEU A 112 -22.32 -8.36 -2.19
N TYR A 113 -21.40 -8.74 -1.31
CA TYR A 113 -20.60 -9.95 -1.51
C TYR A 113 -21.16 -11.18 -0.82
N HIS A 114 -22.02 -11.02 0.19
CA HIS A 114 -22.57 -12.10 1.03
C HIS A 114 -21.45 -12.97 1.61
N LYS A 115 -20.46 -12.31 2.21
CA LYS A 115 -19.23 -12.90 2.75
C LYS A 115 -19.13 -12.64 4.26
N PRO A 116 -18.27 -13.39 4.98
CA PRO A 116 -18.04 -13.16 6.41
C PRO A 116 -17.62 -11.71 6.70
N LEU A 117 -18.09 -11.18 7.81
CA LEU A 117 -17.80 -9.84 8.26
C LEU A 117 -16.38 -9.74 8.84
N ILE A 118 -15.82 -8.54 8.80
CA ILE A 118 -14.57 -8.20 9.49
C ILE A 118 -14.88 -8.05 10.98
N ASP A 119 -14.15 -8.76 11.83
CA ASP A 119 -14.11 -8.50 13.26
C ASP A 119 -13.10 -7.39 13.55
N PRO A 120 -13.54 -6.22 14.08
CA PRO A 120 -12.62 -5.13 14.37
C PRO A 120 -11.51 -5.49 15.36
N ALA A 121 -11.79 -6.36 16.34
CA ALA A 121 -10.79 -6.76 17.32
C ALA A 121 -9.70 -7.65 16.69
N GLU A 122 -10.06 -8.59 15.82
CA GLU A 122 -9.10 -9.40 15.09
C GLU A 122 -8.26 -8.54 14.13
N LEU A 123 -8.89 -7.57 13.46
CA LEU A 123 -8.18 -6.64 12.59
C LEU A 123 -7.19 -5.79 13.38
N LEU A 124 -7.60 -5.26 14.54
CA LEU A 124 -6.72 -4.46 15.41
C LEU A 124 -5.51 -5.28 15.87
N ASN A 125 -5.71 -6.52 16.31
CA ASN A 125 -4.62 -7.41 16.69
C ASN A 125 -3.64 -7.64 15.53
N THR A 126 -4.15 -7.85 14.31
CA THR A 126 -3.32 -7.99 13.11
C THR A 126 -2.49 -6.72 12.84
N LEU A 127 -3.07 -5.54 13.07
CA LEU A 127 -2.35 -4.27 12.88
C LEU A 127 -1.27 -4.03 13.95
N HIS A 128 -1.48 -4.49 15.17
CA HIS A 128 -0.42 -4.49 16.18
C HIS A 128 0.75 -5.40 15.79
N GLU A 129 0.49 -6.58 15.23
CA GLU A 129 1.55 -7.42 14.66
C GLU A 129 2.28 -6.71 13.52
N TYR A 130 1.55 -6.02 12.64
CA TYR A 130 2.16 -5.23 11.55
C TYR A 130 3.03 -4.09 12.09
N ARG A 131 2.60 -3.41 13.15
CA ARG A 131 3.40 -2.41 13.85
C ARG A 131 4.73 -2.98 14.31
N ASP A 132 4.69 -4.12 14.99
CA ASP A 132 5.91 -4.74 15.53
C ASP A 132 6.87 -5.17 14.41
N MET A 133 6.35 -5.67 13.30
CA MET A 133 7.13 -6.05 12.13
C MET A 133 7.81 -4.86 11.45
N ILE A 134 7.09 -3.72 11.32
CA ILE A 134 7.55 -2.60 10.50
C ILE A 134 8.34 -1.55 11.29
N ALA A 135 8.16 -1.48 12.61
CA ALA A 135 8.75 -0.46 13.47
C ALA A 135 10.24 -0.21 13.25
N PRO A 136 11.10 -1.23 13.05
CA PRO A 136 12.53 -1.01 12.84
C PRO A 136 12.90 -0.25 11.55
N PHE A 137 11.97 -0.13 10.61
CA PHE A 137 12.20 0.44 9.28
C PHE A 137 11.59 1.83 9.11
N VAL A 138 10.67 2.23 9.99
CA VAL A 138 9.87 3.47 9.84
C VAL A 138 10.71 4.71 10.12
N CYS A 139 10.58 5.69 9.22
CA CYS A 139 11.20 6.99 9.41
C CYS A 139 10.45 8.09 8.61
N ASP A 140 10.77 9.36 8.90
CA ASP A 140 10.42 10.46 8.01
C ASP A 140 11.29 10.41 6.75
N VAL A 141 10.75 9.78 5.71
CA VAL A 141 11.43 9.63 4.42
C VAL A 141 11.62 10.99 3.74
N SER A 142 10.71 11.94 3.92
CA SER A 142 10.84 13.28 3.32
C SER A 142 12.06 14.01 3.87
N ALA A 143 12.24 14.00 5.17
CA ALA A 143 13.42 14.58 5.81
C ALA A 143 14.71 13.80 5.44
N PHE A 144 14.64 12.47 5.36
CA PHE A 144 15.78 11.66 4.93
C PHE A 144 16.22 11.99 3.50
N LEU A 145 15.29 12.10 2.55
CA LEU A 145 15.60 12.40 1.15
C LEU A 145 16.09 13.83 0.98
N ASP A 146 15.51 14.82 1.67
CA ASP A 146 16.00 16.19 1.66
C ASP A 146 17.47 16.27 2.13
N LYS A 147 17.79 15.58 3.23
CA LYS A 147 19.17 15.48 3.72
C LYS A 147 20.10 14.82 2.69
N ALA A 148 19.66 13.72 2.08
CA ALA A 148 20.46 13.00 1.07
C ALA A 148 20.75 13.88 -0.15
N LEU A 149 19.78 14.66 -0.61
CA LEU A 149 19.96 15.63 -1.70
C LEU A 149 20.97 16.73 -1.33
N LYS A 150 20.86 17.31 -0.14
CA LYS A 150 21.81 18.31 0.37
C LYS A 150 23.24 17.77 0.52
N GLU A 151 23.38 16.48 0.79
CA GLU A 151 24.66 15.77 0.83
C GLU A 151 25.18 15.37 -0.56
N GLY A 152 24.50 15.71 -1.64
CA GLY A 152 24.89 15.37 -3.03
C GLY A 152 24.77 13.88 -3.36
N LYS A 153 23.90 13.13 -2.68
CA LYS A 153 23.65 11.73 -3.00
C LYS A 153 22.83 11.59 -4.27
N THR A 154 23.06 10.53 -5.01
CA THR A 154 22.24 10.15 -6.17
C THR A 154 21.02 9.40 -5.70
N ILE A 155 19.84 9.82 -6.15
CA ILE A 155 18.56 9.17 -5.87
C ILE A 155 18.03 8.59 -7.18
N LEU A 156 17.73 7.28 -7.17
CA LEU A 156 17.02 6.61 -8.25
C LEU A 156 15.55 6.49 -7.88
N LEU A 157 14.67 7.06 -8.72
CA LEU A 157 13.23 6.90 -8.58
C LEU A 157 12.78 5.72 -9.43
N GLU A 158 12.06 4.79 -8.82
CA GLU A 158 11.46 3.63 -9.46
C GLU A 158 9.95 3.73 -9.40
N GLY A 159 9.32 3.80 -10.57
CA GLY A 159 7.87 3.67 -10.72
C GLY A 159 7.48 2.23 -11.02
N GLN A 160 6.28 2.02 -11.52
CA GLN A 160 5.76 0.69 -11.84
C GLN A 160 5.09 0.65 -13.21
N LEU A 161 5.07 -0.55 -13.81
CA LEU A 161 4.36 -0.88 -15.04
C LEU A 161 4.75 0.01 -16.25
N GLY A 162 3.91 0.05 -17.25
CA GLY A 162 4.10 0.85 -18.46
C GLY A 162 2.84 1.61 -18.85
N THR A 163 2.94 2.54 -19.78
CA THR A 163 1.86 3.46 -20.19
C THR A 163 0.55 2.74 -20.57
N MET A 164 0.63 1.53 -21.13
CA MET A 164 -0.57 0.74 -21.45
C MET A 164 -1.39 0.34 -20.23
N LYS A 165 -0.81 0.36 -19.04
CA LYS A 165 -1.47 0.07 -17.77
C LYS A 165 -1.85 1.31 -16.97
N ASP A 166 -1.62 2.50 -17.53
CA ASP A 166 -2.03 3.76 -16.93
C ASP A 166 -3.56 3.93 -17.00
N PRO A 167 -4.22 4.39 -15.92
CA PRO A 167 -5.69 4.55 -15.90
C PRO A 167 -6.21 5.55 -16.94
N ASP A 168 -5.42 6.60 -17.26
CA ASP A 168 -5.83 7.68 -18.14
C ASP A 168 -5.38 7.49 -19.58
N HIS A 169 -4.26 6.77 -19.79
CA HIS A 169 -3.62 6.62 -21.10
C HIS A 169 -3.55 5.18 -21.61
N GLY A 170 -3.91 4.21 -20.78
CA GLY A 170 -3.81 2.79 -21.09
C GLY A 170 -5.09 2.16 -21.65
N ILE A 171 -5.14 0.84 -21.63
CA ILE A 171 -6.23 0.02 -22.18
C ILE A 171 -7.35 -0.20 -21.14
N TYR A 172 -7.94 0.88 -20.63
CA TYR A 172 -9.03 0.81 -19.66
C TYR A 172 -10.14 -0.17 -20.09
N PRO A 173 -10.68 -1.02 -19.22
CA PRO A 173 -10.46 -1.10 -17.76
C PRO A 173 -9.33 -2.05 -17.33
N MET A 174 -8.57 -2.66 -18.23
CA MET A 174 -7.47 -3.60 -17.93
C MET A 174 -6.18 -2.86 -17.55
N VAL A 175 -6.28 -1.90 -16.65
CA VAL A 175 -5.21 -1.01 -16.17
C VAL A 175 -4.93 -1.22 -14.70
N THR A 176 -3.85 -0.63 -14.18
CA THR A 176 -3.62 -0.52 -12.74
C THR A 176 -4.46 0.62 -12.15
N SER A 177 -4.58 0.66 -10.82
CA SER A 177 -5.34 1.71 -10.12
C SER A 177 -4.49 2.93 -9.75
N SER A 178 -3.20 2.92 -10.08
CA SER A 178 -2.27 4.03 -9.84
C SER A 178 -1.80 4.64 -11.15
N SER A 179 -1.49 5.94 -11.12
CA SER A 179 -0.83 6.61 -12.24
C SER A 179 0.53 5.99 -12.53
N VAL A 180 0.83 5.77 -13.80
CA VAL A 180 2.04 5.10 -14.29
C VAL A 180 2.85 6.00 -15.19
N SER A 181 2.19 6.85 -16.00
CA SER A 181 2.88 7.67 -16.98
C SER A 181 3.74 8.76 -16.33
N TYR A 182 4.85 9.04 -16.96
CA TYR A 182 5.85 10.00 -16.50
C TYR A 182 5.29 11.41 -16.25
N THR A 183 4.26 11.81 -16.99
CA THR A 183 3.59 13.10 -16.81
C THR A 183 2.98 13.26 -15.43
N HIS A 184 2.47 12.19 -14.83
CA HIS A 184 1.95 12.21 -13.46
C HIS A 184 3.06 12.29 -12.41
N LEU A 185 4.23 11.71 -12.68
CA LEU A 185 5.39 11.80 -11.79
C LEU A 185 6.04 13.19 -11.82
N ARG A 186 5.91 13.92 -12.91
CA ARG A 186 6.49 15.26 -13.10
C ARG A 186 5.54 16.42 -12.92
N ALA A 187 4.25 16.19 -12.77
CA ALA A 187 3.24 17.27 -12.74
C ALA A 187 3.46 18.31 -11.61
N HIS A 188 4.31 18.01 -10.63
CA HIS A 188 4.66 18.91 -9.54
C HIS A 188 6.03 19.60 -9.69
N GLU A 189 6.79 19.28 -10.73
CA GLU A 189 8.15 19.83 -10.92
C GLU A 189 8.22 20.98 -11.95
N THR A 190 7.13 21.27 -12.63
CA THR A 190 7.13 22.23 -13.74
C THR A 190 6.48 23.57 -13.40
N VAL A 191 6.46 23.95 -12.13
CA VAL A 191 6.17 25.34 -11.75
C VAL A 191 7.50 26.00 -11.41
N LEU A 192 8.23 26.34 -12.40
CA LEU A 192 9.26 27.39 -12.39
C LEU A 192 9.01 28.30 -13.58
#